data_59e9986d6df504fc12292139cf066768
#
_entry.id   59e9986d6df504fc12292139cf066768
#
_cell.length_a   1.000
_cell.length_b   1.000
_cell.length_c   1.000
_cell.angle_alpha   90.00
_cell.angle_beta   90.00
_cell.angle_gamma   90.00
#
_symmetry.space_group_name_H-M   'P 1'
#
loop_
_entity.id
_entity.type
_entity.pdbx_description
1 polymer ?
#
loop_
_entity_poly.entity_id
_entity_poly.type
_entity_poly.pdbx_seq_one_letter_code
_entity_poly.pdbx_strand_id
1 'polypeptide(L)'
;MNSGKNETGRREMTGAEMVVQALIDNGVKHIFGYPGGAVLPIYDEIFQQEEVEHILVRHEQGAGHAAEGYARSTGKAGVMLVTSGPGATNAVTPLQDALMDSIPLVCITGQVPTALIGSDAFQECDTVGITRP
;
A
#
# COMPACT_ATOMS: atom_id res chain seq x y z
N MET A 1 13.22 17.70 -9.55
CA MET A 1 12.79 18.86 -8.71
C MET A 1 13.71 18.98 -7.53
N ASN A 2 14.16 20.21 -7.21
CA ASN A 2 15.19 20.45 -6.20
C ASN A 2 14.60 20.23 -4.80
N SER A 3 14.95 19.13 -4.12
CA SER A 3 14.57 18.89 -2.73
C SER A 3 15.29 19.90 -1.85
N GLY A 4 14.59 20.97 -1.45
CA GLY A 4 15.10 21.94 -0.51
C GLY A 4 15.47 21.28 0.81
N LYS A 5 16.76 21.21 1.12
CA LYS A 5 17.21 20.91 2.48
C LYS A 5 16.97 22.15 3.32
N ASN A 6 16.26 22.01 4.43
CA ASN A 6 16.15 23.08 5.42
C ASN A 6 17.51 23.33 6.10
N GLU A 7 17.64 24.43 6.87
CA GLU A 7 18.86 24.81 7.59
C GLU A 7 19.42 23.70 8.52
N THR A 8 18.63 22.70 8.87
CA THR A 8 19.02 21.54 9.70
C THR A 8 19.53 20.35 8.88
N GLY A 9 19.59 20.44 7.54
CA GLY A 9 19.96 19.35 6.66
C GLY A 9 18.90 18.25 6.51
N ARG A 10 17.71 18.44 7.06
CA ARG A 10 16.58 17.52 6.94
C ARG A 10 15.81 17.78 5.65
N ARG A 11 15.40 16.71 4.97
CA ARG A 11 14.50 16.78 3.82
C ARG A 11 13.06 16.84 4.32
N GLU A 12 12.30 17.83 3.92
CA GLU A 12 10.86 17.81 4.07
C GLU A 12 10.24 16.92 3.03
N MET A 13 9.33 16.05 3.45
CA MET A 13 8.66 15.07 2.59
C MET A 13 7.18 15.01 2.95
N THR A 14 6.34 14.82 1.95
CA THR A 14 4.93 14.45 2.16
C THR A 14 4.82 13.03 2.70
N GLY A 15 3.69 12.67 3.28
CA GLY A 15 3.45 11.29 3.71
C GLY A 15 3.51 10.28 2.53
N ALA A 16 3.08 10.68 1.34
CA ALA A 16 3.16 9.86 0.14
C ALA A 16 4.61 9.61 -0.30
N GLU A 17 5.45 10.66 -0.34
CA GLU A 17 6.88 10.53 -0.59
C GLU A 17 7.55 9.61 0.43
N MET A 18 7.18 9.72 1.72
CA MET A 18 7.73 8.86 2.78
C MET A 18 7.40 7.39 2.55
N VAL A 19 6.17 7.07 2.14
CA VAL A 19 5.76 5.70 1.83
C VAL A 19 6.59 5.14 0.68
N VAL A 20 6.69 5.86 -0.43
CA VAL A 20 7.46 5.40 -1.61
C VAL A 20 8.94 5.29 -1.28
N GLN A 21 9.51 6.27 -0.56
CA GLN A 21 10.91 6.21 -0.14
C GLN A 21 11.18 5.01 0.77
N ALA A 22 10.28 4.72 1.71
CA ALA A 22 10.41 3.55 2.58
C ALA A 22 10.39 2.24 1.78
N LEU A 23 9.58 2.13 0.73
CA LEU A 23 9.59 0.97 -0.16
C LEU A 23 10.95 0.82 -0.88
N ILE A 24 11.47 1.92 -1.40
CA ILE A 24 12.79 1.96 -2.06
C ILE A 24 13.90 1.55 -1.09
N ASP A 25 13.94 2.15 0.10
CA ASP A 25 14.95 1.91 1.13
C ASP A 25 14.96 0.46 1.61
N ASN A 26 13.80 -0.20 1.58
CA ASN A 26 13.66 -1.64 1.90
C ASN A 26 13.85 -2.55 0.69
N GLY A 27 14.27 -2.03 -0.46
CA GLY A 27 14.59 -2.81 -1.65
C GLY A 27 13.38 -3.44 -2.35
N VAL A 28 12.17 -2.91 -2.11
CA VAL A 28 10.97 -3.33 -2.82
C VAL A 28 11.10 -2.96 -4.29
N LYS A 29 10.86 -3.93 -5.18
CA LYS A 29 10.94 -3.72 -6.63
C LYS A 29 9.59 -3.74 -7.31
N HIS A 30 8.62 -4.43 -6.74
CA HIS A 30 7.28 -4.57 -7.31
C HIS A 30 6.23 -4.33 -6.24
N ILE A 31 5.20 -3.58 -6.59
CA ILE A 31 4.01 -3.39 -5.79
C ILE A 31 2.79 -3.76 -6.64
N PHE A 32 1.93 -4.61 -6.10
CA PHE A 32 0.71 -5.05 -6.77
C PHE A 32 -0.47 -4.23 -6.26
N GLY A 33 -1.27 -3.66 -7.14
CA GLY A 33 -2.33 -2.81 -6.62
C GLY A 33 -3.41 -2.42 -7.61
N TYR A 34 -4.45 -1.80 -7.06
CA TYR A 34 -5.53 -1.19 -7.80
C TYR A 34 -5.79 0.22 -7.26
N PRO A 35 -5.70 1.25 -8.10
CA PRO A 35 -5.83 2.64 -7.65
C PRO A 35 -7.24 2.98 -7.18
N GLY A 36 -7.31 3.92 -6.24
CA GLY A 36 -8.56 4.51 -5.78
C GLY A 36 -8.29 5.82 -5.04
N GLY A 37 -9.34 6.59 -4.77
CA GLY A 37 -9.24 7.98 -4.35
C GLY A 37 -8.31 8.24 -3.15
N ALA A 38 -8.39 7.40 -2.12
CA ALA A 38 -7.62 7.61 -0.89
C ALA A 38 -6.09 7.40 -1.04
N VAL A 39 -5.64 6.74 -2.10
CA VAL A 39 -4.21 6.44 -2.33
C VAL A 39 -3.64 7.14 -3.56
N LEU A 40 -4.39 8.01 -4.22
CA LEU A 40 -3.90 8.76 -5.38
C LEU A 40 -2.59 9.50 -5.12
N PRO A 41 -2.37 10.17 -3.97
CA PRO A 41 -1.09 10.80 -3.69
C PRO A 41 0.10 9.83 -3.70
N ILE A 42 -0.10 8.59 -3.23
CA ILE A 42 0.95 7.55 -3.27
C ILE A 42 1.19 7.10 -4.71
N TYR A 43 0.13 6.91 -5.50
CA TYR A 43 0.25 6.57 -6.93
C TYR A 43 0.98 7.66 -7.72
N ASP A 44 0.73 8.92 -7.40
CA ASP A 44 1.41 10.06 -8.03
C ASP A 44 2.93 10.00 -7.78
N GLU A 45 3.34 9.69 -6.56
CA GLU A 45 4.75 9.51 -6.22
C GLU A 45 5.36 8.25 -6.85
N ILE A 46 4.63 7.14 -6.92
CA ILE A 46 5.09 5.93 -7.62
C ILE A 46 5.35 6.25 -9.10
N PHE A 47 4.52 7.06 -9.72
CA PHE A 47 4.65 7.45 -11.13
C PHE A 47 5.87 8.34 -11.39
N GLN A 48 6.37 9.06 -10.40
CA GLN A 48 7.50 9.99 -10.53
C GLN A 48 8.89 9.36 -10.33
N GLN A 49 8.97 8.04 -10.09
CA GLN A 49 10.20 7.32 -9.85
C GLN A 49 10.24 6.02 -10.68
N GLU A 50 11.41 5.39 -10.81
CA GLU A 50 11.62 4.20 -11.65
C GLU A 50 12.15 2.99 -10.85
N GLU A 51 12.29 3.10 -9.53
CA GLU A 51 12.87 2.04 -8.70
C GLU A 51 11.88 0.99 -8.25
N VAL A 52 10.61 1.37 -8.10
CA VAL A 52 9.49 0.51 -7.71
C VAL A 52 8.50 0.44 -8.87
N GLU A 53 8.34 -0.74 -9.45
CA GLU A 53 7.37 -0.99 -10.51
C GLU A 53 5.99 -1.29 -9.93
N HIS A 54 4.97 -0.60 -10.43
CA HIS A 54 3.58 -0.89 -10.10
C HIS A 54 2.98 -1.87 -11.11
N ILE A 55 2.47 -2.99 -10.59
CA ILE A 55 1.76 -4.01 -11.37
C ILE A 55 0.27 -3.84 -11.14
N LEU A 56 -0.42 -3.30 -12.15
CA LEU A 56 -1.85 -3.07 -12.10
C LEU A 56 -2.62 -4.39 -12.18
N VAL A 57 -3.50 -4.62 -11.22
CA VAL A 57 -4.44 -5.73 -11.21
C VAL A 57 -5.85 -5.24 -11.59
N ARG A 58 -6.79 -6.18 -11.71
CA ARG A 58 -8.20 -5.86 -12.00
C ARG A 58 -9.14 -6.06 -10.80
N HIS A 59 -8.57 -6.54 -9.68
CA HIS A 59 -9.27 -6.72 -8.41
C HIS A 59 -8.22 -6.80 -7.29
N GLU A 60 -8.48 -6.22 -6.14
CA GLU A 60 -7.52 -6.13 -5.02
C GLU A 60 -7.16 -7.50 -4.45
N GLN A 61 -8.09 -8.45 -4.45
CA GLN A 61 -7.78 -9.84 -4.08
C GLN A 61 -6.69 -10.43 -4.98
N GLY A 62 -6.73 -10.11 -6.29
CA GLY A 62 -5.69 -10.50 -7.22
C GLY A 62 -4.33 -9.87 -6.92
N ALA A 63 -4.31 -8.63 -6.39
CA ALA A 63 -3.07 -7.98 -5.93
C ALA A 63 -2.45 -8.75 -4.77
N GLY A 64 -3.26 -9.16 -3.78
CA GLY A 64 -2.81 -9.93 -2.65
C GLY A 64 -2.22 -11.28 -3.06
N HIS A 65 -2.95 -12.07 -3.84
CA HIS A 65 -2.44 -13.37 -4.30
C HIS A 65 -1.22 -13.25 -5.22
N ALA A 66 -1.11 -12.18 -6.02
CA ALA A 66 0.10 -11.92 -6.79
C ALA A 66 1.30 -11.59 -5.88
N ALA A 67 1.09 -10.77 -4.84
CA ALA A 67 2.11 -10.45 -3.85
C ALA A 67 2.54 -11.69 -3.05
N GLU A 68 1.59 -12.59 -2.69
CA GLU A 68 1.91 -13.89 -2.08
C GLU A 68 2.74 -14.78 -3.02
N GLY A 69 2.34 -14.89 -4.29
CA GLY A 69 3.09 -15.62 -5.30
C GLY A 69 4.51 -15.09 -5.46
N TYR A 70 4.67 -13.77 -5.44
CA TYR A 70 5.97 -13.13 -5.45
C TYR A 70 6.79 -13.51 -4.20
N ALA A 71 6.19 -13.44 -3.02
CA ALA A 71 6.87 -13.79 -1.77
C ALA A 71 7.31 -15.27 -1.76
N ARG A 72 6.43 -16.18 -2.17
CA ARG A 72 6.73 -17.62 -2.27
C ARG A 72 7.86 -17.93 -3.24
N SER A 73 7.91 -17.22 -4.37
CA SER A 73 8.90 -17.48 -5.43
C SER A 73 10.26 -16.82 -5.19
N THR A 74 10.29 -15.71 -4.47
CA THR A 74 11.52 -14.91 -4.28
C THR A 74 12.11 -14.99 -2.87
N GLY A 75 11.33 -15.42 -1.88
CA GLY A 75 11.70 -15.36 -0.47
C GLY A 75 11.71 -13.93 0.11
N LYS A 76 11.18 -12.95 -0.61
CA LYS A 76 11.04 -11.56 -0.16
C LYS A 76 9.59 -11.27 0.20
N ALA A 77 9.36 -10.26 1.05
CA ALA A 77 8.00 -9.82 1.33
C ALA A 77 7.30 -9.32 0.05
N GLY A 78 6.07 -9.78 -0.18
CA GLY A 78 5.20 -9.22 -1.19
C GLY A 78 4.58 -7.92 -0.71
N VAL A 79 4.35 -6.97 -1.60
CA VAL A 79 3.75 -5.68 -1.24
C VAL A 79 2.54 -5.42 -2.12
N MET A 80 1.42 -5.06 -1.50
CA MET A 80 0.22 -4.62 -2.21
C MET A 80 -0.23 -3.25 -1.74
N LEU A 81 -0.86 -2.50 -2.64
CA LEU A 81 -1.44 -1.18 -2.38
C LEU A 81 -2.89 -1.14 -2.84
N VAL A 82 -3.79 -0.85 -1.92
CA VAL A 82 -5.23 -0.78 -2.17
C VAL A 82 -5.83 0.49 -1.58
N THR A 83 -6.98 0.90 -2.09
CA THR A 83 -7.68 2.07 -1.55
C THR A 83 -8.37 1.77 -0.23
N SER A 84 -9.03 2.75 0.37
CA SER A 84 -9.87 2.62 1.57
C SER A 84 -11.08 1.72 1.32
N GLY A 85 -11.87 1.46 2.37
CA GLY A 85 -13.15 0.78 2.31
C GLY A 85 -13.17 -0.46 1.42
N PRO A 86 -13.78 -0.38 0.23
CA PRO A 86 -13.91 -1.54 -0.65
C PRO A 86 -12.56 -2.13 -1.09
N GLY A 87 -11.52 -1.32 -1.22
CA GLY A 87 -10.18 -1.83 -1.53
C GLY A 87 -9.60 -2.65 -0.39
N ALA A 88 -9.71 -2.16 0.84
CA ALA A 88 -9.25 -2.85 2.03
C ALA A 88 -10.05 -4.15 2.28
N THR A 89 -11.37 -4.13 2.13
CA THR A 89 -12.21 -5.32 2.34
C THR A 89 -11.96 -6.40 1.29
N ASN A 90 -11.64 -6.04 0.05
CA ASN A 90 -11.26 -6.99 -1.00
C ASN A 90 -9.88 -7.64 -0.75
N ALA A 91 -9.07 -7.10 0.15
CA ALA A 91 -7.77 -7.68 0.52
C ALA A 91 -7.87 -8.73 1.64
N VAL A 92 -9.02 -8.93 2.27
CA VAL A 92 -9.16 -9.81 3.44
C VAL A 92 -8.79 -11.25 3.11
N THR A 93 -9.30 -11.81 2.02
CA THR A 93 -9.00 -13.20 1.62
C THR A 93 -7.50 -13.46 1.47
N PRO A 94 -6.73 -12.71 0.66
CA PRO A 94 -5.30 -12.94 0.54
C PRO A 94 -4.52 -12.65 1.83
N LEU A 95 -4.96 -11.73 2.67
CA LEU A 95 -4.34 -11.51 3.98
C LEU A 95 -4.51 -12.72 4.90
N GLN A 96 -5.71 -13.32 4.91
CA GLN A 96 -5.97 -14.54 5.66
C GLN A 96 -5.16 -15.72 5.12
N ASP A 97 -5.07 -15.87 3.80
CA ASP A 97 -4.29 -16.92 3.15
C ASP A 97 -2.79 -16.79 3.50
N ALA A 98 -2.24 -15.59 3.35
CA ALA A 98 -0.86 -15.30 3.72
C ALA A 98 -0.57 -15.59 5.20
N LEU A 99 -1.50 -15.25 6.10
CA LEU A 99 -1.38 -15.52 7.54
C LEU A 99 -1.33 -17.03 7.81
N MET A 100 -2.24 -17.81 7.23
CA MET A 100 -2.34 -19.24 7.45
C MET A 100 -1.11 -20.00 6.93
N ASP A 101 -0.53 -19.54 5.83
CA ASP A 101 0.63 -20.16 5.21
C ASP A 101 1.97 -19.52 5.64
N SER A 102 1.93 -18.54 6.57
CA SER A 102 3.11 -17.83 7.06
C SER A 102 3.90 -17.14 5.93
N ILE A 103 3.19 -16.54 4.96
CA ILE A 103 3.79 -15.82 3.84
C ILE A 103 3.96 -14.34 4.20
N PRO A 104 5.17 -13.77 4.07
CA PRO A 104 5.40 -12.36 4.37
C PRO A 104 4.72 -11.46 3.34
N LEU A 105 3.68 -10.75 3.76
CA LEU A 105 2.89 -9.85 2.95
C LEU A 105 2.73 -8.51 3.66
N VAL A 106 2.99 -7.41 2.95
CA VAL A 106 2.70 -6.05 3.40
C VAL A 106 1.53 -5.51 2.59
N CYS A 107 0.44 -5.19 3.26
CA CYS A 107 -0.72 -4.54 2.66
C CYS A 107 -0.78 -3.07 3.10
N ILE A 108 -0.60 -2.17 2.15
CA ILE A 108 -0.80 -0.74 2.35
C ILE A 108 -2.21 -0.40 1.90
N THR A 109 -3.04 0.08 2.81
CA THR A 109 -4.41 0.47 2.50
C THR A 109 -4.63 1.96 2.74
N GLY A 110 -5.41 2.59 1.88
CA GLY A 110 -5.91 3.92 2.12
C GLY A 110 -6.86 3.97 3.31
N GLN A 111 -7.07 5.17 3.82
CA GLN A 111 -8.10 5.48 4.82
C GLN A 111 -8.71 6.83 4.48
N VAL A 112 -9.92 7.08 4.95
CA VAL A 112 -10.54 8.40 4.90
C VAL A 112 -9.77 9.39 5.76
N PRO A 113 -9.88 10.72 5.52
CA PRO A 113 -9.25 11.73 6.37
C PRO A 113 -9.57 11.50 7.85
N THR A 114 -8.59 11.69 8.71
CA THR A 114 -8.68 11.39 10.16
C THR A 114 -9.91 11.99 10.83
N ALA A 115 -10.33 13.19 10.42
CA ALA A 115 -11.52 13.86 10.96
C ALA A 115 -12.85 13.18 10.56
N LEU A 116 -12.82 12.30 9.57
CA LEU A 116 -14.02 11.59 9.07
C LEU A 116 -14.09 10.14 9.55
N ILE A 117 -13.07 9.64 10.21
CA ILE A 117 -13.06 8.26 10.72
C ILE A 117 -14.19 8.10 11.76
N GLY A 118 -15.04 7.08 11.56
CA GLY A 118 -16.19 6.79 12.41
C GLY A 118 -17.44 7.61 12.08
N SER A 119 -17.49 8.28 10.93
CA SER A 119 -18.62 9.08 10.49
C SER A 119 -19.42 8.48 9.33
N ASP A 120 -19.15 7.23 8.97
CA ASP A 120 -19.71 6.57 7.78
C ASP A 120 -19.38 7.34 6.48
N ALA A 121 -18.16 7.85 6.39
CA ALA A 121 -17.70 8.59 5.24
C ALA A 121 -17.63 7.70 3.98
N PHE A 122 -17.64 8.34 2.81
CA PHE A 122 -17.55 7.62 1.54
C PHE A 122 -16.33 6.70 1.47
N GLN A 123 -16.58 5.43 1.21
CA GLN A 123 -15.55 4.38 1.16
C GLN A 123 -14.75 4.23 2.49
N GLU A 124 -15.36 4.52 3.62
CA GLU A 124 -14.80 4.18 4.92
C GLU A 124 -15.09 2.71 5.28
N CYS A 125 -14.20 2.07 6.02
CA CYS A 125 -14.48 0.87 6.79
C CYS A 125 -13.57 0.78 8.01
N ASP A 126 -13.99 0.00 9.00
CA ASP A 126 -13.12 -0.36 10.14
C ASP A 126 -12.09 -1.40 9.70
N THR A 127 -11.07 -0.93 8.96
CA THR A 127 -10.01 -1.79 8.43
C THR A 127 -9.30 -2.56 9.54
N VAL A 128 -9.04 -1.92 10.68
CA VAL A 128 -8.36 -2.57 11.82
C VAL A 128 -9.22 -3.65 12.43
N GLY A 129 -10.51 -3.39 12.61
CA GLY A 129 -11.46 -4.37 13.14
C GLY A 129 -11.63 -5.58 12.22
N ILE A 130 -11.71 -5.35 10.91
CA ILE A 130 -11.89 -6.41 9.91
C ILE A 130 -10.64 -7.30 9.78
N THR A 131 -9.45 -6.74 9.95
CA THR A 131 -8.17 -7.46 9.74
C THR A 131 -7.54 -7.96 11.04
N ARG A 132 -8.18 -7.75 12.19
CA ARG A 132 -7.65 -8.20 13.49
C ARG A 132 -7.59 -9.72 13.67
N PRO A 133 -8.63 -10.51 13.28
CA PRO A 133 -8.52 -11.96 13.36
C PRO A 133 -7.62 -12.50 12.29
#